data_fc532298b7376c688e5d8c569b2255ca
#
_entry.id   fc532298b7376c688e5d8c569b2255ca
#
_cell.length_a   1.000
_cell.length_b   1.000
_cell.length_c   1.000
_cell.angle_alpha   90.00
_cell.angle_beta   90.00
_cell.angle_gamma   90.00
#
_symmetry.space_group_name_H-M   'P 1'
#
loop_
_entity.id
_entity.type
_entity.pdbx_description
1 polymer ?
#
loop_
_entity_poly.entity_id
_entity_poly.type
_entity_poly.pdbx_seq_one_letter_code
_entity_poly.pdbx_strand_id
1 'polypeptide(L)'
;MSLLAISTALSAQKPVELELWPDGAPNSNGITTPEQKLENNRISNVSEPTLTIYPAAKPNGLAVVACPGGGYIRLAMNHEGHDMADWFNAQGITYAVLKYRMPNGHHDVPLSDAHQAIRLMREHANEWHIQKVGIMGASAGGHLASTAATHYTAGTRPDFQILFYPVISMDLSNCHKGSRDNLLGKSPSEELVRLYSNELQVTGDTPVSYTHLTL
;
A
#
# COMPACT_ATOMS: atom_id res chain seq x y z
N MET A 1 23.77 2.96 48.48
CA MET A 1 22.45 3.14 47.83
C MET A 1 22.55 2.58 46.42
N SER A 2 21.99 1.42 46.19
CA SER A 2 22.00 0.77 44.86
C SER A 2 20.79 1.25 44.06
N LEU A 3 21.02 1.96 42.97
CA LEU A 3 19.94 2.30 42.00
C LEU A 3 19.57 1.03 41.24
N LEU A 4 18.41 0.47 41.53
CA LEU A 4 17.77 -0.51 40.66
C LEU A 4 17.29 0.22 39.38
N ALA A 5 17.97 -0.01 38.26
CA ALA A 5 17.47 0.39 36.98
C ALA A 5 16.29 -0.56 36.60
N ILE A 6 15.06 -0.07 36.73
CA ILE A 6 13.87 -0.78 36.22
C ILE A 6 13.91 -0.63 34.70
N SER A 7 14.41 -1.66 34.03
CA SER A 7 14.25 -1.78 32.55
C SER A 7 12.80 -2.16 32.31
N THR A 8 11.96 -1.18 31.97
CA THR A 8 10.65 -1.43 31.37
C THR A 8 10.87 -1.98 29.96
N ALA A 9 10.75 -3.29 29.82
CA ALA A 9 10.66 -3.89 28.47
C ALA A 9 9.42 -3.28 27.80
N LEU A 10 9.60 -2.40 26.82
CA LEU A 10 8.51 -1.96 25.96
C LEU A 10 8.07 -3.20 25.15
N SER A 11 6.90 -3.73 25.49
CA SER A 11 6.26 -4.80 24.73
C SER A 11 5.84 -4.25 23.36
N ALA A 12 6.04 -5.05 22.30
CA ALA A 12 5.48 -4.76 21.00
C ALA A 12 3.96 -4.53 21.15
N GLN A 13 3.45 -3.45 20.59
CA GLN A 13 2.02 -3.18 20.61
C GLN A 13 1.31 -4.20 19.72
N LYS A 14 0.10 -4.59 20.09
CA LYS A 14 -0.71 -5.49 19.26
C LYS A 14 -1.07 -4.80 17.94
N PRO A 15 -1.10 -5.52 16.82
CA PRO A 15 -1.62 -4.98 15.58
C PRO A 15 -3.06 -4.47 15.75
N VAL A 16 -3.35 -3.36 15.09
CA VAL A 16 -4.69 -2.74 15.02
C VAL A 16 -5.20 -2.87 13.59
N GLU A 17 -6.39 -3.43 13.41
CA GLU A 17 -7.04 -3.47 12.11
C GLU A 17 -8.15 -2.42 12.04
N LEU A 18 -8.12 -1.58 11.01
CA LEU A 18 -9.13 -0.57 10.72
C LEU A 18 -9.87 -0.93 9.44
N GLU A 19 -11.19 -0.77 9.44
CA GLU A 19 -11.97 -0.68 8.22
C GLU A 19 -11.56 0.59 7.47
N LEU A 20 -11.29 0.44 6.17
CA LEU A 20 -10.82 1.59 5.39
C LEU A 20 -11.93 2.62 5.13
N TRP A 21 -13.16 2.14 5.00
CA TRP A 21 -14.34 2.92 4.65
C TRP A 21 -15.55 2.57 5.53
N PRO A 22 -15.56 2.93 6.82
CA PRO A 22 -16.65 2.55 7.74
C PRO A 22 -18.01 3.15 7.32
N ASP A 23 -18.01 4.30 6.65
CA ASP A 23 -19.23 4.96 6.17
C ASP A 23 -19.55 4.65 4.70
N GLY A 24 -18.86 3.68 4.10
CA GLY A 24 -18.98 3.30 2.70
C GLY A 24 -17.95 3.91 1.78
N ALA A 25 -17.46 3.11 0.83
CA ALA A 25 -16.44 3.51 -0.13
C ALA A 25 -17.01 4.45 -1.23
N PRO A 26 -16.21 5.38 -1.76
CA PRO A 26 -16.66 6.35 -2.78
C PRO A 26 -16.93 5.71 -4.15
N ASN A 27 -16.44 4.50 -4.37
CA ASN A 27 -16.55 3.75 -5.62
C ASN A 27 -16.64 2.25 -5.34
N SER A 28 -16.97 1.46 -6.38
CA SER A 28 -17.12 0.01 -6.28
C SER A 28 -16.36 -0.71 -7.38
N ASN A 29 -15.79 -1.87 -7.07
CA ASN A 29 -15.17 -2.76 -8.06
C ASN A 29 -16.19 -3.72 -8.71
N GLY A 30 -17.45 -3.68 -8.32
CA GLY A 30 -18.53 -4.55 -8.83
C GLY A 30 -18.36 -6.04 -8.48
N ILE A 31 -17.40 -6.42 -7.64
CA ILE A 31 -17.20 -7.81 -7.22
C ILE A 31 -18.25 -8.14 -6.15
N THR A 32 -19.06 -9.15 -6.45
CA THR A 32 -20.09 -9.70 -5.53
C THR A 32 -19.73 -11.08 -5.01
N THR A 33 -18.69 -11.71 -5.60
CA THR A 33 -18.17 -13.00 -5.15
C THR A 33 -17.41 -12.78 -3.83
N PRO A 34 -17.64 -13.62 -2.80
CA PRO A 34 -16.96 -13.50 -1.53
C PRO A 34 -15.42 -13.54 -1.67
N GLU A 35 -14.73 -12.86 -0.77
CA GLU A 35 -13.27 -12.96 -0.65
C GLU A 35 -12.84 -14.41 -0.44
N GLN A 36 -11.79 -14.83 -1.11
CA GLN A 36 -11.26 -16.19 -1.03
C GLN A 36 -9.83 -16.16 -0.47
N LYS A 37 -9.63 -16.88 0.62
CA LYS A 37 -8.29 -17.18 1.12
C LYS A 37 -7.70 -18.29 0.26
N LEU A 38 -6.55 -18.02 -0.33
CA LEU A 38 -5.78 -18.94 -1.16
C LEU A 38 -4.56 -19.42 -0.38
N GLU A 39 -3.83 -20.40 -0.93
CA GLU A 39 -2.56 -20.87 -0.37
C GLU A 39 -1.57 -19.71 -0.15
N ASN A 40 -0.66 -19.88 0.82
CA ASN A 40 0.35 -18.89 1.22
C ASN A 40 -0.24 -17.53 1.64
N ASN A 41 -1.41 -17.56 2.31
CA ASN A 41 -2.13 -16.38 2.77
C ASN A 41 -2.33 -15.31 1.69
N ARG A 42 -2.63 -15.75 0.47
CA ARG A 42 -3.10 -14.87 -0.60
C ARG A 42 -4.61 -14.71 -0.49
N ILE A 43 -5.10 -13.55 -0.90
CA ILE A 43 -6.54 -13.23 -0.87
C ILE A 43 -6.94 -12.76 -2.27
N SER A 44 -8.01 -13.31 -2.82
CA SER A 44 -8.65 -12.85 -4.06
C SER A 44 -10.04 -12.32 -3.82
N ASN A 45 -10.63 -11.65 -4.83
CA ASN A 45 -11.95 -11.05 -4.78
C ASN A 45 -12.12 -10.01 -3.66
N VAL A 46 -11.04 -9.32 -3.28
CA VAL A 46 -11.11 -8.32 -2.21
C VAL A 46 -12.10 -7.22 -2.59
N SER A 47 -13.15 -7.10 -1.78
CA SER A 47 -14.22 -6.09 -1.90
C SER A 47 -14.35 -5.25 -0.62
N GLU A 48 -13.82 -5.73 0.50
CA GLU A 48 -13.83 -5.07 1.80
C GLU A 48 -12.40 -4.72 2.22
N PRO A 49 -11.95 -3.47 1.99
CA PRO A 49 -10.57 -3.10 2.26
C PRO A 49 -10.34 -2.81 3.74
N THR A 50 -9.18 -3.24 4.26
CA THR A 50 -8.75 -2.97 5.64
C THR A 50 -7.30 -2.51 5.66
N LEU A 51 -6.93 -1.81 6.74
CA LEU A 51 -5.56 -1.41 7.04
C LEU A 51 -5.14 -2.06 8.36
N THR A 52 -4.18 -2.97 8.31
CA THR A 52 -3.59 -3.58 9.51
C THR A 52 -2.34 -2.82 9.91
N ILE A 53 -2.38 -2.12 11.05
CA ILE A 53 -1.29 -1.28 11.55
C ILE A 53 -0.50 -2.04 12.61
N TYR A 54 0.80 -1.97 12.52
CA TYR A 54 1.80 -2.47 13.47
C TYR A 54 2.53 -1.26 14.09
N PRO A 55 2.04 -0.70 15.21
CA PRO A 55 2.68 0.46 15.83
C PRO A 55 4.06 0.11 16.36
N ALA A 56 5.05 0.95 16.08
CA ALA A 56 6.39 0.76 16.61
C ALA A 56 6.43 1.03 18.12
N ALA A 57 7.07 0.14 18.91
CA ALA A 57 7.23 0.32 20.35
C ALA A 57 8.08 1.56 20.72
N LYS A 58 8.99 1.96 19.83
CA LYS A 58 9.83 3.16 19.95
C LYS A 58 9.77 3.93 18.63
N PRO A 59 8.69 4.70 18.37
CA PRO A 59 8.49 5.34 17.08
C PRO A 59 9.57 6.40 16.81
N ASN A 60 10.09 6.42 15.58
CA ASN A 60 11.08 7.39 15.10
C ASN A 60 10.44 8.53 14.27
N GLY A 61 9.11 8.58 14.20
CA GLY A 61 8.35 9.55 13.43
C GLY A 61 8.02 9.12 11.99
N LEU A 62 8.50 7.94 11.55
CA LEU A 62 8.19 7.42 10.23
C LEU A 62 7.08 6.37 10.29
N ALA A 63 6.23 6.39 9.26
CA ALA A 63 5.29 5.32 8.98
C ALA A 63 5.37 4.89 7.51
N VAL A 64 5.04 3.63 7.23
CA VAL A 64 5.00 3.08 5.88
C VAL A 64 3.69 2.32 5.67
N VAL A 65 2.96 2.66 4.61
CA VAL A 65 1.82 1.89 4.11
C VAL A 65 2.31 0.95 3.03
N ALA A 66 2.18 -0.35 3.25
CA ALA A 66 2.57 -1.40 2.32
C ALA A 66 1.39 -1.85 1.46
N CYS A 67 1.60 -1.89 0.15
CA CYS A 67 0.67 -2.40 -0.85
C CYS A 67 1.21 -3.74 -1.39
N PRO A 68 0.69 -4.89 -0.95
CA PRO A 68 1.11 -6.19 -1.46
C PRO A 68 0.80 -6.34 -2.94
N GLY A 69 1.63 -7.06 -3.68
CA GLY A 69 1.38 -7.41 -5.08
C GLY A 69 0.46 -8.60 -5.24
N GLY A 70 0.38 -9.08 -6.47
CA GLY A 70 -0.44 -10.23 -6.87
C GLY A 70 -1.20 -9.99 -8.17
N GLY A 71 -0.66 -9.12 -9.05
CA GLY A 71 -1.15 -8.90 -10.40
C GLY A 71 -2.51 -8.21 -10.48
N TYR A 72 -2.96 -7.54 -9.43
CA TYR A 72 -4.31 -6.97 -9.31
C TYR A 72 -5.46 -7.99 -9.40
N ILE A 73 -5.18 -9.28 -9.20
CA ILE A 73 -6.18 -10.35 -9.15
C ILE A 73 -6.26 -10.98 -7.75
N ARG A 74 -5.21 -10.79 -6.95
CA ARG A 74 -5.10 -11.24 -5.56
C ARG A 74 -4.09 -10.37 -4.83
N LEU A 75 -3.98 -10.56 -3.50
CA LEU A 75 -2.97 -9.94 -2.64
C LEU A 75 -2.09 -11.00 -2.00
N ALA A 76 -0.77 -10.78 -2.03
CA ALA A 76 0.23 -11.61 -1.39
C ALA A 76 0.48 -11.11 0.05
N MET A 77 -0.51 -11.27 0.93
CA MET A 77 -0.58 -10.58 2.22
C MET A 77 0.58 -10.86 3.17
N ASN A 78 1.20 -12.05 3.14
CA ASN A 78 2.30 -12.37 4.04
C ASN A 78 3.62 -11.80 3.51
N HIS A 79 4.23 -12.44 2.52
CA HIS A 79 5.61 -12.15 2.11
C HIS A 79 5.82 -10.77 1.46
N GLU A 80 4.76 -10.13 0.95
CA GLU A 80 4.81 -8.74 0.44
C GLU A 80 4.06 -7.76 1.36
N GLY A 81 3.70 -8.20 2.56
CA GLY A 81 2.95 -7.42 3.54
C GLY A 81 3.38 -7.73 4.98
N HIS A 82 2.63 -8.58 5.67
CA HIS A 82 2.74 -8.78 7.11
C HIS A 82 4.12 -9.24 7.60
N ASP A 83 4.84 -10.07 6.83
CA ASP A 83 6.14 -10.64 7.25
C ASP A 83 7.24 -9.57 7.40
N MET A 84 7.05 -8.37 6.85
CA MET A 84 8.00 -7.25 7.00
C MET A 84 7.77 -6.41 8.26
N ALA A 85 6.65 -6.59 8.97
CA ALA A 85 6.26 -5.73 10.08
C ALA A 85 7.30 -5.67 11.20
N ASP A 86 7.83 -6.82 11.60
CA ASP A 86 8.81 -6.91 12.69
C ASP A 86 10.11 -6.18 12.34
N TRP A 87 10.53 -6.26 11.09
CA TRP A 87 11.73 -5.55 10.64
C TRP A 87 11.56 -4.03 10.69
N PHE A 88 10.43 -3.51 10.17
CA PHE A 88 10.14 -2.07 10.22
C PHE A 88 10.00 -1.58 11.67
N ASN A 89 9.28 -2.33 12.51
CA ASN A 89 9.12 -1.99 13.92
C ASN A 89 10.44 -1.98 14.68
N ALA A 90 11.37 -2.89 14.37
CA ALA A 90 12.71 -2.90 14.95
C ALA A 90 13.52 -1.63 14.61
N GLN A 91 13.21 -0.97 13.49
CA GLN A 91 13.79 0.33 13.10
C GLN A 91 13.03 1.53 13.68
N GLY A 92 12.00 1.31 14.49
CA GLY A 92 11.15 2.36 15.03
C GLY A 92 10.13 2.92 14.04
N ILE A 93 9.88 2.23 12.94
CA ILE A 93 8.94 2.65 11.89
C ILE A 93 7.59 1.98 12.14
N THR A 94 6.52 2.76 12.28
CA THR A 94 5.15 2.23 12.29
C THR A 94 4.83 1.70 10.91
N TYR A 95 4.40 0.45 10.84
CA TYR A 95 4.17 -0.25 9.58
C TYR A 95 2.70 -0.59 9.41
N ALA A 96 2.15 -0.42 8.22
CA ALA A 96 0.76 -0.75 7.96
C ALA A 96 0.64 -1.54 6.65
N VAL A 97 -0.20 -2.57 6.64
CA VAL A 97 -0.46 -3.41 5.46
C VAL A 97 -1.86 -3.12 4.96
N LEU A 98 -1.97 -2.67 3.72
CA LEU A 98 -3.22 -2.37 3.06
C LEU A 98 -3.76 -3.60 2.32
N LYS A 99 -4.88 -4.13 2.77
CA LYS A 99 -5.72 -5.05 2.00
C LYS A 99 -6.60 -4.20 1.07
N TYR A 100 -6.10 -3.82 -0.09
CA TYR A 100 -6.85 -3.01 -1.04
C TYR A 100 -7.78 -3.82 -1.91
N ARG A 101 -8.89 -3.20 -2.37
CA ARG A 101 -9.87 -3.84 -3.24
C ARG A 101 -9.28 -4.18 -4.60
N MET A 102 -9.66 -5.34 -5.13
CA MET A 102 -9.29 -5.69 -6.50
C MET A 102 -9.97 -4.74 -7.49
N PRO A 103 -9.26 -4.28 -8.52
CA PRO A 103 -9.82 -3.31 -9.46
C PRO A 103 -10.94 -3.87 -10.33
N ASN A 104 -10.84 -5.10 -10.81
CA ASN A 104 -11.80 -5.68 -11.75
C ASN A 104 -12.11 -4.74 -12.95
N GLY A 105 -11.07 -4.06 -13.47
CA GLY A 105 -11.18 -3.06 -14.53
C GLY A 105 -11.55 -1.64 -14.06
N HIS A 106 -11.87 -1.45 -12.78
CA HIS A 106 -12.13 -0.13 -12.16
C HIS A 106 -10.84 0.42 -11.55
N HIS A 107 -10.04 1.05 -12.36
CA HIS A 107 -8.66 1.45 -12.05
C HIS A 107 -8.52 2.44 -10.88
N ASP A 108 -9.55 3.22 -10.60
CA ASP A 108 -9.61 4.20 -9.52
C ASP A 108 -9.86 3.57 -8.14
N VAL A 109 -10.40 2.35 -8.08
CA VAL A 109 -10.75 1.69 -6.83
C VAL A 109 -9.54 1.42 -5.93
N PRO A 110 -8.48 0.70 -6.36
CA PRO A 110 -7.31 0.49 -5.51
C PRO A 110 -6.57 1.80 -5.19
N LEU A 111 -6.57 2.78 -6.10
CA LEU A 111 -5.97 4.08 -5.84
C LEU A 111 -6.70 4.84 -4.73
N SER A 112 -8.03 4.82 -4.73
CA SER A 112 -8.83 5.43 -3.66
C SER A 112 -8.51 4.80 -2.29
N ASP A 113 -8.32 3.47 -2.25
CA ASP A 113 -7.94 2.76 -1.03
C ASP A 113 -6.53 3.14 -0.54
N ALA A 114 -5.56 3.24 -1.44
CA ALA A 114 -4.20 3.68 -1.10
C ALA A 114 -4.19 5.13 -0.55
N HIS A 115 -4.94 6.02 -1.16
CA HIS A 115 -5.10 7.39 -0.68
C HIS A 115 -5.77 7.46 0.70
N GLN A 116 -6.79 6.64 0.94
CA GLN A 116 -7.46 6.58 2.22
C GLN A 116 -6.54 6.02 3.32
N ALA A 117 -5.75 5.01 3.01
CA ALA A 117 -4.76 4.48 3.95
C ALA A 117 -3.76 5.57 4.40
N ILE A 118 -3.27 6.39 3.46
CA ILE A 118 -2.38 7.52 3.80
C ILE A 118 -3.10 8.55 4.69
N ARG A 119 -4.38 8.86 4.42
CA ARG A 119 -5.18 9.77 5.28
C ARG A 119 -5.33 9.21 6.68
N LEU A 120 -5.75 7.94 6.82
CA LEU A 120 -5.93 7.29 8.12
C LEU A 120 -4.63 7.32 8.94
N MET A 121 -3.49 7.01 8.32
CA MET A 121 -2.20 7.10 9.01
C MET A 121 -1.89 8.51 9.50
N ARG A 122 -2.31 9.55 8.79
CA ARG A 122 -2.14 10.96 9.19
C ARG A 122 -3.15 11.39 10.25
N GLU A 123 -4.38 10.93 10.17
CA GLU A 123 -5.42 11.20 11.17
C GLU A 123 -5.02 10.64 12.55
N HIS A 124 -4.39 9.47 12.56
CA HIS A 124 -3.86 8.83 13.77
C HIS A 124 -2.39 9.20 14.09
N ALA A 125 -1.86 10.25 13.46
CA ALA A 125 -0.44 10.62 13.60
C ALA A 125 -0.03 10.90 15.05
N ASN A 126 -0.91 11.52 15.84
CA ASN A 126 -0.64 11.79 17.26
C ASN A 126 -0.58 10.51 18.09
N GLU A 127 -1.47 9.54 17.83
CA GLU A 127 -1.56 8.28 18.54
C GLU A 127 -0.30 7.44 18.35
N TRP A 128 0.22 7.37 17.12
CA TRP A 128 1.37 6.55 16.77
C TRP A 128 2.67 7.36 16.58
N HIS A 129 2.68 8.65 16.98
CA HIS A 129 3.83 9.56 16.88
C HIS A 129 4.41 9.64 15.45
N ILE A 130 3.55 9.73 14.44
CA ILE A 130 3.92 9.80 13.04
C ILE A 130 4.17 11.25 12.63
N GLN A 131 5.26 11.51 11.91
CA GLN A 131 5.60 12.80 11.30
C GLN A 131 5.60 12.71 9.77
N LYS A 132 5.97 11.54 9.21
CA LYS A 132 6.03 11.28 7.76
C LYS A 132 5.41 9.94 7.45
N VAL A 133 4.63 9.90 6.36
CA VAL A 133 3.98 8.70 5.86
C VAL A 133 4.52 8.39 4.47
N GLY A 134 5.29 7.30 4.37
CA GLY A 134 5.70 6.73 3.09
C GLY A 134 4.70 5.69 2.59
N ILE A 135 4.82 5.37 1.30
CA ILE A 135 4.11 4.26 0.68
C ILE A 135 5.12 3.26 0.10
N MET A 136 4.80 1.99 0.19
CA MET A 136 5.65 0.91 -0.31
C MET A 136 4.80 -0.09 -1.10
N GLY A 137 5.41 -0.75 -2.08
CA GLY A 137 4.72 -1.83 -2.76
C GLY A 137 5.64 -2.72 -3.58
N ALA A 138 5.18 -3.94 -3.82
CA ALA A 138 5.86 -4.95 -4.61
C ALA A 138 5.04 -5.31 -5.85
N SER A 139 5.69 -5.52 -7.00
CA SER A 139 5.03 -5.95 -8.25
C SER A 139 3.85 -5.04 -8.62
N ALA A 140 2.63 -5.57 -8.73
CA ALA A 140 1.40 -4.78 -8.95
C ALA A 140 1.11 -3.80 -7.78
N GLY A 141 1.45 -4.16 -6.54
CA GLY A 141 1.39 -3.25 -5.39
C GLY A 141 2.42 -2.12 -5.50
N GLY A 142 3.57 -2.38 -6.12
CA GLY A 142 4.54 -1.35 -6.48
C GLY A 142 3.99 -0.37 -7.52
N HIS A 143 3.20 -0.87 -8.48
CA HIS A 143 2.44 -0.01 -9.39
C HIS A 143 1.46 0.88 -8.61
N LEU A 144 0.66 0.29 -7.71
CA LEU A 144 -0.28 1.05 -6.89
C LEU A 144 0.42 2.11 -6.04
N ALA A 145 1.55 1.77 -5.40
CA ALA A 145 2.33 2.71 -4.61
C ALA A 145 2.87 3.87 -5.46
N SER A 146 3.42 3.57 -6.65
CA SER A 146 3.90 4.62 -7.56
C SER A 146 2.75 5.45 -8.16
N THR A 147 1.58 4.84 -8.41
CA THR A 147 0.38 5.58 -8.83
C THR A 147 -0.07 6.54 -7.72
N ALA A 148 -0.14 6.10 -6.47
CA ALA A 148 -0.47 6.98 -5.34
C ALA A 148 0.55 8.12 -5.16
N ALA A 149 1.82 7.89 -5.53
CA ALA A 149 2.87 8.90 -5.46
C ALA A 149 2.93 9.87 -6.65
N THR A 150 2.20 9.60 -7.73
CA THR A 150 2.11 10.46 -8.93
C THR A 150 0.74 11.09 -9.13
N HIS A 151 -0.32 10.48 -8.60
CA HIS A 151 -1.72 10.91 -8.74
C HIS A 151 -2.33 11.41 -7.43
N TYR A 152 -1.52 11.96 -6.54
CA TYR A 152 -1.99 12.45 -5.24
C TYR A 152 -2.83 13.72 -5.35
N THR A 153 -3.60 13.95 -4.31
CA THR A 153 -4.30 15.22 -4.03
C THR A 153 -3.82 15.77 -2.69
N ALA A 154 -4.33 16.96 -2.31
CA ALA A 154 -4.02 17.53 -1.00
C ALA A 154 -4.35 16.50 0.12
N GLY A 155 -3.39 16.22 0.98
CA GLY A 155 -3.51 15.27 2.09
C GLY A 155 -3.25 13.79 1.74
N THR A 156 -3.09 13.43 0.46
CA THR A 156 -2.81 12.04 0.05
C THR A 156 -1.41 11.82 -0.53
N ARG A 157 -0.63 12.90 -0.72
CA ARG A 157 0.75 12.78 -1.19
C ARG A 157 1.61 12.06 -0.15
N PRO A 158 2.22 10.89 -0.45
CA PRO A 158 3.18 10.28 0.46
C PRO A 158 4.43 11.14 0.58
N ASP A 159 5.17 11.03 1.69
CA ASP A 159 6.42 11.76 1.89
C ASP A 159 7.59 11.13 1.14
N PHE A 160 7.53 9.82 0.90
CA PHE A 160 8.48 9.02 0.11
C PHE A 160 7.82 7.74 -0.38
N GLN A 161 8.47 7.05 -1.34
CA GLN A 161 8.02 5.74 -1.79
C GLN A 161 9.16 4.72 -1.86
N ILE A 162 8.83 3.44 -1.63
CA ILE A 162 9.73 2.29 -1.73
C ILE A 162 9.11 1.28 -2.67
N LEU A 163 9.81 0.93 -3.75
CA LEU A 163 9.28 0.09 -4.81
C LEU A 163 10.15 -1.16 -4.99
N PHE A 164 9.53 -2.33 -4.78
CA PHE A 164 10.17 -3.63 -5.01
C PHE A 164 9.66 -4.22 -6.31
N TYR A 165 10.56 -4.48 -7.27
CA TYR A 165 10.27 -5.04 -8.60
C TYR A 165 8.92 -4.56 -9.16
N PRO A 166 8.67 -3.25 -9.18
CA PRO A 166 7.33 -2.71 -9.48
C PRO A 166 6.96 -2.92 -10.94
N VAL A 167 5.67 -3.11 -11.18
CA VAL A 167 5.10 -2.75 -12.47
C VAL A 167 5.04 -1.22 -12.51
N ILE A 168 5.46 -0.59 -13.61
CA ILE A 168 5.48 0.87 -13.75
C ILE A 168 4.72 1.29 -15.00
N SER A 169 5.09 0.73 -16.17
CA SER A 169 4.44 1.03 -17.43
C SER A 169 3.20 0.17 -17.66
N MET A 170 2.21 0.74 -18.32
CA MET A 170 1.04 0.04 -18.85
C MET A 170 1.11 -0.14 -20.37
N ASP A 171 2.21 0.29 -21.02
CA ASP A 171 2.46 0.03 -22.43
C ASP A 171 2.77 -1.46 -22.66
N LEU A 172 2.11 -2.06 -23.66
CA LEU A 172 2.23 -3.51 -23.94
C LEU A 172 3.65 -3.96 -24.29
N SER A 173 4.50 -3.06 -24.77
CA SER A 173 5.90 -3.37 -25.08
C SER A 173 6.75 -3.59 -23.85
N ASN A 174 6.32 -3.09 -22.67
CA ASN A 174 7.13 -3.05 -21.45
C ASN A 174 6.32 -3.25 -20.15
N CYS A 175 5.12 -3.83 -20.22
CA CYS A 175 4.29 -4.03 -19.03
C CYS A 175 4.13 -5.51 -18.63
N HIS A 176 3.76 -5.73 -17.39
CA HIS A 176 3.18 -7.02 -17.00
C HIS A 176 1.71 -7.05 -17.46
N LYS A 177 1.47 -7.74 -18.58
CA LYS A 177 0.15 -7.77 -19.26
C LYS A 177 -1.01 -8.13 -18.32
N GLY A 178 -0.82 -9.12 -17.41
CA GLY A 178 -1.84 -9.54 -16.46
C GLY A 178 -2.26 -8.39 -15.52
N SER A 179 -1.30 -7.66 -14.97
CA SER A 179 -1.60 -6.49 -14.11
C SER A 179 -2.31 -5.39 -14.87
N ARG A 180 -1.88 -5.11 -16.12
CA ARG A 180 -2.55 -4.13 -16.98
C ARG A 180 -4.00 -4.51 -17.26
N ASP A 181 -4.25 -5.74 -17.70
CA ASP A 181 -5.60 -6.20 -18.06
C ASP A 181 -6.54 -6.24 -16.84
N ASN A 182 -6.03 -6.59 -15.66
CA ASN A 182 -6.82 -6.59 -14.42
C ASN A 182 -7.14 -5.18 -13.93
N LEU A 183 -6.19 -4.24 -14.07
CA LEU A 183 -6.39 -2.85 -13.64
C LEU A 183 -7.24 -2.04 -14.61
N LEU A 184 -6.89 -2.07 -15.90
CA LEU A 184 -7.43 -1.18 -16.92
C LEU A 184 -8.50 -1.83 -17.80
N GLY A 185 -8.70 -3.14 -17.68
CA GLY A 185 -9.48 -3.92 -18.62
C GLY A 185 -8.67 -4.39 -19.83
N LYS A 186 -9.25 -5.27 -20.63
CA LYS A 186 -8.55 -5.91 -21.78
C LYS A 186 -8.30 -4.96 -22.96
N SER A 187 -9.09 -3.90 -23.07
CA SER A 187 -9.04 -2.95 -24.19
C SER A 187 -9.14 -1.51 -23.68
N PRO A 188 -8.20 -1.04 -22.85
CA PRO A 188 -8.20 0.33 -22.36
C PRO A 188 -7.90 1.32 -23.50
N SER A 189 -8.38 2.56 -23.36
CA SER A 189 -7.98 3.65 -24.27
C SER A 189 -6.49 3.96 -24.13
N GLU A 190 -5.89 4.53 -25.16
CA GLU A 190 -4.49 5.00 -25.13
C GLU A 190 -4.27 6.05 -24.03
N GLU A 191 -5.25 6.92 -23.82
CA GLU A 191 -5.22 7.92 -22.76
C GLU A 191 -5.13 7.26 -21.38
N LEU A 192 -5.92 6.21 -21.13
CA LEU A 192 -5.91 5.49 -19.86
C LEU A 192 -4.59 4.73 -19.65
N VAL A 193 -4.06 4.11 -20.70
CA VAL A 193 -2.72 3.48 -20.68
C VAL A 193 -1.66 4.51 -20.32
N ARG A 194 -1.68 5.68 -20.96
CA ARG A 194 -0.74 6.77 -20.69
C ARG A 194 -0.88 7.30 -19.26
N LEU A 195 -2.11 7.48 -18.77
CA LEU A 195 -2.40 7.98 -17.42
C LEU A 195 -1.82 7.05 -16.34
N TYR A 196 -1.93 5.73 -16.53
CA TYR A 196 -1.44 4.73 -15.56
C TYR A 196 -0.03 4.20 -15.87
N SER A 197 0.65 4.74 -16.86
CA SER A 197 2.09 4.55 -17.07
C SER A 197 2.83 5.58 -16.24
N ASN A 198 3.20 5.17 -15.01
CA ASN A 198 3.66 6.08 -13.96
C ASN A 198 4.98 6.79 -14.31
N GLU A 199 5.82 6.21 -15.18
CA GLU A 199 7.02 6.85 -15.72
C GLU A 199 6.71 8.14 -16.50
N LEU A 200 5.49 8.26 -17.03
CA LEU A 200 5.01 9.44 -17.77
C LEU A 200 4.35 10.48 -16.86
N GLN A 201 4.14 10.17 -15.59
CA GLN A 201 3.43 11.01 -14.61
C GLN A 201 4.36 11.67 -13.59
N VAL A 202 5.67 11.42 -13.68
CA VAL A 202 6.66 12.00 -12.77
C VAL A 202 6.78 13.50 -12.99
N THR A 203 6.76 14.27 -11.91
CA THR A 203 6.94 15.72 -11.88
C THR A 203 8.00 16.11 -10.86
N GLY A 204 8.36 17.39 -10.78
CA GLY A 204 9.25 17.91 -9.74
C GLY A 204 8.73 17.73 -8.31
N ASP A 205 7.42 17.58 -8.15
CA ASP A 205 6.76 17.40 -6.85
C ASP A 205 6.52 15.91 -6.49
N THR A 206 6.86 14.98 -7.40
CA THR A 206 6.77 13.55 -7.11
C THR A 206 7.69 13.19 -5.93
N PRO A 207 7.20 12.44 -4.92
CA PRO A 207 8.02 12.06 -3.78
C PRO A 207 9.28 11.30 -4.18
N VAL A 208 10.33 11.45 -3.35
CA VAL A 208 11.57 10.66 -3.54
C VAL A 208 11.25 9.17 -3.55
N SER A 209 11.87 8.45 -4.50
CA SER A 209 11.67 7.02 -4.70
C SER A 209 12.96 6.25 -4.42
N TYR A 210 12.84 5.16 -3.66
CA TYR A 210 13.82 4.07 -3.64
C TYR A 210 13.24 2.90 -4.41
N THR A 211 13.94 2.43 -5.43
CA THR A 211 13.50 1.30 -6.26
C THR A 211 14.51 0.17 -6.18
N HIS A 212 14.06 -1.04 -5.87
CA HIS A 212 14.85 -2.25 -5.87
C HIS A 212 14.31 -3.24 -6.91
N LEU A 213 15.17 -3.66 -7.82
CA LEU A 213 14.88 -4.67 -8.83
C LEU A 213 15.56 -5.97 -8.40
N THR A 214 14.76 -7.01 -8.19
CA THR A 214 15.30 -8.38 -8.09
C THR A 214 15.49 -8.92 -9.51
N LEU A 215 16.67 -9.44 -9.78
CA LEU A 215 16.96 -10.22 -10.98
C LEU A 215 16.55 -11.67 -10.77
#